data_280a261ec2b9a4dee574b0c3626e3028
#
_entry.id   280a261ec2b9a4dee574b0c3626e3028
#
_cell.length_a   1.000
_cell.length_b   1.000
_cell.length_c   1.000
_cell.angle_alpha   90.00
_cell.angle_beta   90.00
_cell.angle_gamma   90.00
#
_symmetry.space_group_name_H-M   'P 1'
#
loop_
_entity.id
_entity.type
_entity.pdbx_description
1 polymer ?
#
loop_
_entity_poly.entity_id
_entity_poly.type
_entity_poly.pdbx_seq_one_letter_code
_entity_poly.pdbx_strand_id
1 'polypeptide(L)'
;GFDCVVVERWVEHLLEVRPAAITVHGRTLQQMYRGAADWTAIAEAARVARDTETLILGNGDLNTLVDAVRRAADSRVQGVLVGRGTLGAPWFFREKEQARRAFVEQVDLSTLPATMWEPPVSLRHRMQVMLDHARQYEAIAGLECFRSIRKHLGWYCKAFPHAAAMRGKMFGVSNVEDVERIVAEFCQDLILEEAAGS
;
A
#
# COMPACT_ATOMS: atom_id res chain seq x y z
N GLY A 1 17.63 -13.32 -2.88
CA GLY A 1 18.81 -13.64 -2.06
C GLY A 1 19.22 -12.52 -1.12
N PHE A 2 20.33 -12.72 -0.41
CA PHE A 2 20.83 -11.72 0.54
C PHE A 2 21.41 -10.50 -0.20
N ASP A 3 22.37 -10.71 -1.08
CA ASP A 3 23.13 -9.71 -1.83
C ASP A 3 23.02 -9.84 -3.35
N CYS A 4 22.57 -10.99 -3.84
CA CYS A 4 22.44 -11.29 -5.26
C CYS A 4 21.07 -11.92 -5.57
N VAL A 5 20.67 -11.86 -6.85
CA VAL A 5 19.46 -12.47 -7.35
C VAL A 5 19.71 -13.96 -7.59
N VAL A 6 18.99 -14.81 -6.85
CA VAL A 6 19.05 -16.29 -6.94
C VAL A 6 17.65 -16.89 -7.02
N VAL A 7 16.71 -16.14 -7.61
CA VAL A 7 15.29 -16.46 -7.57
C VAL A 7 14.97 -17.81 -8.22
N GLU A 8 15.52 -18.09 -9.40
CA GLU A 8 15.29 -19.35 -10.12
C GLU A 8 15.59 -20.57 -9.24
N ARG A 9 16.82 -20.66 -8.77
CA ARG A 9 17.29 -21.77 -7.92
C ARG A 9 16.43 -21.94 -6.66
N TRP A 10 16.02 -20.83 -6.03
CA TRP A 10 15.17 -20.90 -4.84
C TRP A 10 13.74 -21.34 -5.16
N VAL A 11 13.18 -20.86 -6.26
CA VAL A 11 11.83 -21.28 -6.69
C VAL A 11 11.84 -22.76 -7.08
N GLU A 12 12.80 -23.24 -7.86
CA GLU A 12 12.97 -24.65 -8.19
C GLU A 12 12.97 -25.55 -6.94
N HIS A 13 13.79 -25.17 -5.94
CA HIS A 13 13.87 -25.93 -4.69
C HIS A 13 12.56 -25.88 -3.88
N LEU A 14 11.88 -24.72 -3.81
CA LEU A 14 10.60 -24.61 -3.13
C LEU A 14 9.47 -25.42 -3.82
N LEU A 15 9.52 -25.53 -5.13
CA LEU A 15 8.54 -26.31 -5.90
C LEU A 15 8.61 -27.82 -5.61
N GLU A 16 9.73 -28.35 -5.09
CA GLU A 16 9.85 -29.75 -4.69
C GLU A 16 8.82 -30.13 -3.61
N VAL A 17 8.45 -29.21 -2.73
CA VAL A 17 7.45 -29.41 -1.67
C VAL A 17 6.03 -28.98 -2.08
N ARG A 18 5.83 -28.57 -3.32
CA ARG A 18 4.54 -28.21 -3.92
C ARG A 18 3.71 -27.24 -3.07
N PRO A 19 4.21 -26.06 -2.69
CA PRO A 19 3.43 -25.08 -1.96
C PRO A 19 2.27 -24.59 -2.83
N ALA A 20 1.15 -24.20 -2.20
CA ALA A 20 0.01 -23.63 -2.92
C ALA A 20 0.36 -22.29 -3.59
N ALA A 21 1.22 -21.50 -2.96
CA ALA A 21 1.69 -20.22 -3.52
C ALA A 21 3.08 -19.85 -2.99
N ILE A 22 3.83 -19.11 -3.82
CA ILE A 22 5.12 -18.49 -3.46
C ILE A 22 5.00 -16.98 -3.72
N THR A 23 5.28 -16.15 -2.71
CA THR A 23 5.38 -14.71 -2.90
C THR A 23 6.84 -14.31 -3.10
N VAL A 24 7.13 -13.61 -4.20
CA VAL A 24 8.47 -13.13 -4.52
C VAL A 24 8.51 -11.60 -4.37
N HIS A 25 9.42 -11.10 -3.53
CA HIS A 25 9.70 -9.67 -3.42
C HIS A 25 10.87 -9.29 -4.35
N GLY A 26 10.66 -8.28 -5.20
CA GLY A 26 11.63 -7.86 -6.23
C GLY A 26 12.84 -7.09 -5.69
N ARG A 27 13.30 -7.39 -4.45
CA ARG A 27 14.54 -6.82 -3.88
C ARG A 27 15.32 -7.85 -3.10
N THR A 28 16.66 -7.72 -3.09
CA THR A 28 17.51 -8.47 -2.18
C THR A 28 17.39 -7.91 -0.75
N LEU A 29 17.78 -8.71 0.25
CA LEU A 29 17.77 -8.25 1.64
C LEU A 29 18.71 -7.04 1.83
N GLN A 30 19.89 -7.07 1.25
CA GLN A 30 20.87 -5.99 1.35
C GLN A 30 20.41 -4.70 0.67
N GLN A 31 19.61 -4.81 -0.40
CA GLN A 31 19.02 -3.67 -1.11
C GLN A 31 18.00 -2.92 -0.25
N MET A 32 17.28 -3.61 0.63
CA MET A 32 16.22 -3.04 1.48
C MET A 32 15.24 -2.19 0.65
N TYR A 33 15.25 -0.87 0.84
CA TYR A 33 14.38 0.10 0.15
C TYR A 33 15.09 0.89 -0.95
N ARG A 34 16.35 0.58 -1.25
CA ARG A 34 17.14 1.29 -2.27
C ARG A 34 16.77 0.82 -3.66
N GLY A 35 16.69 1.75 -4.60
CA GLY A 35 16.35 1.48 -6.00
C GLY A 35 14.92 0.98 -6.20
N ALA A 36 14.60 0.56 -7.41
CA ALA A 36 13.32 -0.04 -7.79
C ALA A 36 13.29 -1.55 -7.52
N ALA A 37 12.09 -2.09 -7.32
CA ALA A 37 11.89 -3.53 -7.27
C ALA A 37 12.12 -4.15 -8.68
N ASP A 38 12.85 -5.24 -8.72
CA ASP A 38 13.14 -5.98 -9.95
C ASP A 38 12.00 -6.92 -10.31
N TRP A 39 11.12 -6.45 -11.19
CA TRP A 39 10.01 -7.25 -11.69
C TRP A 39 10.43 -8.27 -12.75
N THR A 40 11.65 -8.15 -13.34
CA THR A 40 12.22 -9.16 -14.23
C THR A 40 12.53 -10.44 -13.44
N ALA A 41 13.10 -10.29 -12.24
CA ALA A 41 13.32 -11.43 -11.34
C ALA A 41 12.00 -12.09 -10.90
N ILE A 42 10.93 -11.32 -10.71
CA ILE A 42 9.59 -11.87 -10.41
C ILE A 42 9.02 -12.62 -11.62
N ALA A 43 9.17 -12.10 -12.83
CA ALA A 43 8.76 -12.77 -14.07
C ALA A 43 9.52 -14.08 -14.28
N GLU A 44 10.79 -14.13 -13.88
CA GLU A 44 11.59 -15.35 -13.93
C GLU A 44 11.08 -16.42 -12.96
N ALA A 45 10.66 -16.05 -11.76
CA ALA A 45 9.98 -16.95 -10.83
C ALA A 45 8.69 -17.54 -11.44
N ALA A 46 7.90 -16.69 -12.11
CA ALA A 46 6.68 -17.14 -12.80
C ALA A 46 6.98 -18.10 -13.96
N ARG A 47 8.08 -17.86 -14.69
CA ARG A 47 8.55 -18.74 -15.76
C ARG A 47 8.93 -20.14 -15.22
N VAL A 48 9.68 -20.19 -14.13
CA VAL A 48 10.10 -21.45 -13.49
C VAL A 48 8.91 -22.28 -13.00
N ALA A 49 7.89 -21.62 -12.44
CA ALA A 49 6.71 -22.28 -11.88
C ALA A 49 5.61 -22.58 -12.92
N ARG A 50 5.78 -22.22 -14.20
CA ARG A 50 4.72 -22.23 -15.25
C ARG A 50 3.96 -23.55 -15.36
N ASP A 51 4.67 -24.66 -15.29
CA ASP A 51 4.11 -26.00 -15.52
C ASP A 51 3.79 -26.72 -14.19
N THR A 52 3.55 -25.94 -13.12
CA THR A 52 3.19 -26.43 -11.79
C THR A 52 1.85 -25.84 -11.33
N GLU A 53 1.28 -26.41 -10.28
CA GLU A 53 0.06 -25.88 -9.64
C GLU A 53 0.35 -24.72 -8.65
N THR A 54 1.62 -24.42 -8.37
CA THR A 54 2.03 -23.38 -7.43
C THR A 54 1.82 -22.00 -8.03
N LEU A 55 1.04 -21.14 -7.34
CA LEU A 55 0.81 -19.77 -7.75
C LEU A 55 2.01 -18.89 -7.39
N ILE A 56 2.44 -18.03 -8.32
CA ILE A 56 3.47 -17.01 -8.03
C ILE A 56 2.79 -15.66 -7.82
N LEU A 57 3.08 -15.03 -6.69
CA LEU A 57 2.61 -13.70 -6.33
C LEU A 57 3.78 -12.72 -6.33
N GLY A 58 3.63 -11.61 -7.04
CA GLY A 58 4.66 -10.56 -7.10
C GLY A 58 4.49 -9.51 -5.98
N ASN A 59 5.60 -8.99 -5.47
CA ASN A 59 5.59 -7.89 -4.50
C ASN A 59 6.73 -6.90 -4.77
N GLY A 60 6.43 -5.61 -4.67
CA GLY A 60 7.42 -4.52 -4.75
C GLY A 60 6.91 -3.31 -5.53
N ASP A 61 7.00 -2.13 -4.92
CA ASP A 61 6.73 -0.80 -5.52
C ASP A 61 5.37 -0.66 -6.24
N LEU A 62 4.33 -1.26 -5.69
CA LEU A 62 2.97 -1.11 -6.16
C LEU A 62 2.30 0.03 -5.41
N ASN A 63 2.01 1.12 -6.12
CA ASN A 63 1.43 2.34 -5.54
C ASN A 63 -0.02 2.57 -5.97
N THR A 64 -0.47 1.95 -7.08
CA THR A 64 -1.83 2.06 -7.63
C THR A 64 -2.37 0.69 -8.04
N LEU A 65 -3.68 0.55 -8.18
CA LEU A 65 -4.29 -0.67 -8.72
C LEU A 65 -3.92 -0.87 -10.20
N VAL A 66 -3.76 0.21 -10.97
CA VAL A 66 -3.29 0.14 -12.37
C VAL A 66 -1.88 -0.43 -12.44
N ASP A 67 -0.96 0.03 -11.58
CA ASP A 67 0.38 -0.55 -11.49
C ASP A 67 0.33 -2.02 -11.09
N ALA A 68 -0.54 -2.38 -10.16
CA ALA A 68 -0.72 -3.75 -9.71
C ALA A 68 -1.11 -4.68 -10.86
N VAL A 69 -2.13 -4.30 -11.66
CA VAL A 69 -2.59 -5.08 -12.81
C VAL A 69 -1.53 -5.13 -13.90
N ARG A 70 -0.92 -3.98 -14.25
CA ARG A 70 0.14 -3.92 -15.27
C ARG A 70 1.32 -4.84 -14.92
N ARG A 71 1.83 -4.73 -13.69
CA ARG A 71 2.95 -5.56 -13.22
C ARG A 71 2.59 -7.04 -13.19
N ALA A 72 1.37 -7.39 -12.77
CA ALA A 72 0.91 -8.77 -12.80
C ALA A 72 0.86 -9.33 -14.24
N ALA A 73 0.33 -8.57 -15.18
CA ALA A 73 0.25 -8.96 -16.59
C ALA A 73 1.64 -9.10 -17.23
N ASP A 74 2.51 -8.08 -17.07
CA ASP A 74 3.85 -8.04 -17.66
C ASP A 74 4.74 -9.18 -17.14
N SER A 75 4.66 -9.50 -15.85
CA SER A 75 5.45 -10.56 -15.22
C SER A 75 4.78 -11.93 -15.21
N ARG A 76 3.53 -12.03 -15.73
CA ARG A 76 2.75 -13.28 -15.82
C ARG A 76 2.56 -13.98 -14.46
N VAL A 77 2.50 -13.22 -13.38
CA VAL A 77 2.15 -13.75 -12.05
C VAL A 77 0.63 -13.83 -11.89
N GLN A 78 0.16 -14.73 -11.03
CA GLN A 78 -1.26 -14.94 -10.79
C GLN A 78 -1.88 -13.92 -9.84
N GLY A 79 -1.05 -13.10 -9.18
CA GLY A 79 -1.50 -12.03 -8.31
C GLY A 79 -0.34 -11.22 -7.74
N VAL A 80 -0.69 -10.21 -6.93
CA VAL A 80 0.29 -9.33 -6.33
C VAL A 80 -0.02 -9.02 -4.86
N LEU A 81 1.03 -8.80 -4.07
CA LEU A 81 0.91 -8.24 -2.72
C LEU A 81 1.27 -6.75 -2.74
N VAL A 82 0.41 -5.95 -2.15
CA VAL A 82 0.66 -4.51 -1.98
C VAL A 82 0.99 -4.23 -0.51
N GLY A 83 2.15 -3.65 -0.26
CA GLY A 83 2.58 -3.24 1.07
C GLY A 83 2.41 -1.74 1.27
N ARG A 84 3.47 -0.97 1.03
CA ARG A 84 3.53 0.47 1.33
C ARG A 84 2.47 1.33 0.64
N GLY A 85 1.96 0.92 -0.52
CA GLY A 85 0.88 1.62 -1.21
C GLY A 85 -0.41 1.74 -0.39
N THR A 86 -0.64 0.82 0.55
CA THR A 86 -1.84 0.85 1.43
C THR A 86 -1.67 1.72 2.67
N LEU A 87 -0.44 2.17 2.99
CA LEU A 87 -0.16 2.93 4.20
C LEU A 87 -0.87 4.31 4.17
N GLY A 88 -1.76 4.53 5.12
CA GLY A 88 -2.63 5.70 5.18
C GLY A 88 -3.67 5.77 4.04
N ALA A 89 -3.93 4.64 3.39
CA ALA A 89 -4.88 4.49 2.30
C ALA A 89 -5.63 3.14 2.40
N PRO A 90 -6.41 2.87 3.46
CA PRO A 90 -7.12 1.60 3.62
C PRO A 90 -8.17 1.34 2.52
N TRP A 91 -8.54 2.38 1.79
CA TRP A 91 -9.41 2.31 0.61
C TRP A 91 -8.69 1.84 -0.67
N PHE A 92 -7.38 1.54 -0.63
CA PHE A 92 -6.59 1.13 -1.79
C PHE A 92 -7.27 0.02 -2.62
N PHE A 93 -7.86 -0.95 -1.96
CA PHE A 93 -8.53 -2.07 -2.61
C PHE A 93 -10.03 -1.86 -2.90
N ARG A 94 -10.56 -0.63 -2.83
CA ARG A 94 -11.98 -0.37 -3.06
C ARG A 94 -12.45 -0.88 -4.41
N GLU A 95 -11.70 -0.60 -5.46
CA GLU A 95 -12.02 -0.97 -6.85
C GLU A 95 -11.29 -2.25 -7.32
N LYS A 96 -10.93 -3.13 -6.38
CA LYS A 96 -10.19 -4.38 -6.68
C LYS A 96 -10.89 -5.29 -7.68
N GLU A 97 -12.24 -5.31 -7.70
CA GLU A 97 -12.99 -6.15 -8.62
C GLU A 97 -12.91 -5.65 -10.07
N GLN A 98 -12.89 -4.33 -10.27
CA GLN A 98 -12.66 -3.74 -11.59
C GLN A 98 -11.24 -4.03 -12.07
N ALA A 99 -10.26 -3.86 -11.18
CA ALA A 99 -8.87 -4.21 -11.45
C ALA A 99 -8.70 -5.70 -11.80
N ARG A 100 -9.38 -6.60 -11.06
CA ARG A 100 -9.37 -8.04 -11.33
C ARG A 100 -9.99 -8.37 -12.68
N ARG A 101 -11.13 -7.76 -13.03
CA ARG A 101 -11.76 -7.95 -14.35
C ARG A 101 -10.83 -7.52 -15.47
N ALA A 102 -10.23 -6.35 -15.37
CA ALA A 102 -9.28 -5.85 -16.37
C ALA A 102 -8.07 -6.79 -16.54
N PHE A 103 -7.57 -7.40 -15.47
CA PHE A 103 -6.51 -8.41 -15.54
C PHE A 103 -6.96 -9.68 -16.28
N VAL A 104 -8.13 -10.21 -15.94
CA VAL A 104 -8.68 -11.44 -16.56
C VAL A 104 -9.02 -11.22 -18.03
N GLU A 105 -9.59 -10.07 -18.38
CA GLU A 105 -9.98 -9.69 -19.73
C GLU A 105 -8.81 -9.16 -20.58
N GLN A 106 -7.61 -9.09 -20.01
CA GLN A 106 -6.39 -8.60 -20.66
C GLN A 106 -6.55 -7.22 -21.29
N VAL A 107 -7.23 -6.32 -20.57
CA VAL A 107 -7.46 -4.95 -21.02
C VAL A 107 -6.13 -4.24 -21.24
N ASP A 108 -6.01 -3.50 -22.35
CA ASP A 108 -4.84 -2.64 -22.60
C ASP A 108 -4.81 -1.48 -21.60
N LEU A 109 -3.85 -1.54 -20.68
CA LEU A 109 -3.67 -0.54 -19.63
C LEU A 109 -2.75 0.62 -20.04
N SER A 110 -2.18 0.58 -21.25
CA SER A 110 -1.21 1.59 -21.69
C SER A 110 -1.81 2.99 -21.81
N THR A 111 -3.11 3.05 -22.10
CA THR A 111 -3.88 4.29 -22.29
C THR A 111 -4.61 4.74 -21.02
N LEU A 112 -4.64 3.93 -19.97
CA LEU A 112 -5.38 4.23 -18.75
C LEU A 112 -4.57 5.12 -17.80
N PRO A 113 -5.18 6.16 -17.21
CA PRO A 113 -4.52 6.94 -16.17
C PRO A 113 -4.22 6.07 -14.95
N ALA A 114 -3.08 6.30 -14.31
CA ALA A 114 -2.64 5.53 -13.14
C ALA A 114 -3.66 5.58 -11.98
N THR A 115 -4.51 6.60 -11.92
CA THR A 115 -5.53 6.81 -10.90
C THR A 115 -6.92 6.33 -11.30
N MET A 116 -7.07 5.61 -12.42
CA MET A 116 -8.38 5.22 -12.96
C MET A 116 -9.27 4.52 -11.92
N TRP A 117 -8.69 3.64 -11.11
CA TRP A 117 -9.40 2.90 -10.07
C TRP A 117 -9.18 3.48 -8.67
N GLU A 118 -8.71 4.73 -8.59
CA GLU A 118 -8.48 5.43 -7.33
C GLU A 118 -9.45 6.60 -7.25
N PRO A 119 -10.71 6.38 -6.83
CA PRO A 119 -11.65 7.46 -6.67
C PRO A 119 -11.08 8.48 -5.67
N PRO A 120 -11.23 9.78 -5.94
CA PRO A 120 -10.74 10.80 -5.03
C PRO A 120 -11.36 10.61 -3.65
N VAL A 121 -10.51 10.53 -2.64
CA VAL A 121 -10.93 10.45 -1.25
C VAL A 121 -10.91 11.85 -0.67
N SER A 122 -12.08 12.37 -0.28
CA SER A 122 -12.16 13.69 0.34
C SER A 122 -11.31 13.74 1.62
N LEU A 123 -10.77 14.92 1.91
CA LEU A 123 -10.01 15.12 3.15
C LEU A 123 -10.85 14.81 4.39
N ARG A 124 -12.13 15.20 4.38
CA ARG A 124 -13.09 14.84 5.43
C ARG A 124 -13.19 13.33 5.66
N HIS A 125 -13.34 12.54 4.61
CA HIS A 125 -13.40 11.09 4.72
C HIS A 125 -12.08 10.50 5.24
N ARG A 126 -10.94 11.02 4.78
CA ARG A 126 -9.61 10.59 5.26
C ARG A 126 -9.46 10.86 6.76
N MET A 127 -9.87 12.05 7.24
CA MET A 127 -9.82 12.38 8.66
C MET A 127 -10.75 11.49 9.48
N GLN A 128 -11.95 11.22 8.98
CA GLN A 128 -12.89 10.30 9.65
C GLN A 128 -12.29 8.89 9.80
N VAL A 129 -11.72 8.34 8.74
CA VAL A 129 -11.08 7.01 8.78
C VAL A 129 -9.89 6.99 9.73
N MET A 130 -9.10 8.06 9.78
CA MET A 130 -7.99 8.18 10.74
C MET A 130 -8.48 8.20 12.19
N LEU A 131 -9.57 8.94 12.49
CA LEU A 131 -10.20 8.97 13.82
C LEU A 131 -10.76 7.60 14.21
N ASP A 132 -11.46 6.93 13.30
CA ASP A 132 -12.03 5.60 13.55
C ASP A 132 -10.92 4.57 13.80
N HIS A 133 -9.81 4.68 13.07
CA HIS A 133 -8.62 3.83 13.31
C HIS A 133 -8.03 4.09 14.70
N ALA A 134 -7.90 5.35 15.12
CA ALA A 134 -7.39 5.69 16.46
C ALA A 134 -8.31 5.15 17.55
N ARG A 135 -9.63 5.33 17.43
CA ARG A 135 -10.63 4.83 18.39
C ARG A 135 -10.63 3.31 18.53
N GLN A 136 -10.62 2.61 17.39
CA GLN A 136 -10.57 1.14 17.40
C GLN A 136 -9.26 0.63 18.00
N TYR A 137 -8.14 1.29 17.68
CA TYR A 137 -6.84 0.90 18.24
C TYR A 137 -6.81 1.06 19.76
N GLU A 138 -7.28 2.19 20.30
CA GLU A 138 -7.33 2.42 21.73
C GLU A 138 -8.25 1.43 22.45
N ALA A 139 -9.42 1.15 21.86
CA ALA A 139 -10.37 0.18 22.41
C ALA A 139 -9.81 -1.25 22.48
N ILE A 140 -8.93 -1.63 21.53
CA ILE A 140 -8.37 -2.99 21.47
C ILE A 140 -7.05 -3.10 22.23
N ALA A 141 -6.16 -2.14 22.06
CA ALA A 141 -4.78 -2.21 22.57
C ALA A 141 -4.56 -1.52 23.92
N GLY A 142 -5.49 -0.67 24.34
CA GLY A 142 -5.40 0.14 25.56
C GLY A 142 -4.53 1.39 25.40
N LEU A 143 -4.66 2.29 26.36
CA LEU A 143 -3.95 3.59 26.40
C LEU A 143 -2.43 3.42 26.46
N GLU A 144 -1.94 2.44 27.19
CA GLU A 144 -0.52 2.16 27.36
C GLU A 144 0.17 1.81 26.03
N CYS A 145 -0.56 1.22 25.09
CA CYS A 145 -0.06 0.85 23.76
C CYS A 145 -0.27 1.94 22.71
N PHE A 146 -0.97 3.04 23.01
CA PHE A 146 -1.39 4.05 22.02
C PHE A 146 -0.23 4.67 21.23
N ARG A 147 0.96 4.73 21.82
CA ARG A 147 2.16 5.23 21.11
C ARG A 147 2.48 4.47 19.81
N SER A 148 2.11 3.20 19.74
CA SER A 148 2.43 2.35 18.59
C SER A 148 1.65 2.73 17.32
N ILE A 149 0.46 3.37 17.45
CA ILE A 149 -0.34 3.80 16.30
C ILE A 149 0.18 5.10 15.68
N ARG A 150 1.00 5.91 16.35
CA ARG A 150 1.46 7.24 15.90
C ARG A 150 1.97 7.24 14.47
N LYS A 151 2.79 6.24 14.10
CA LYS A 151 3.30 6.10 12.73
C LYS A 151 2.17 5.88 11.72
N HIS A 152 1.13 5.12 12.09
CA HIS A 152 -0.01 4.86 11.23
C HIS A 152 -0.85 6.12 11.03
N LEU A 153 -1.07 6.91 12.09
CA LEU A 153 -1.75 8.21 11.99
C LEU A 153 -0.97 9.17 11.08
N GLY A 154 0.36 9.20 11.22
CA GLY A 154 1.23 9.99 10.35
C GLY A 154 1.14 9.64 8.87
N TRP A 155 0.81 8.39 8.51
CA TRP A 155 0.64 7.98 7.11
C TRP A 155 -0.61 8.54 6.45
N TYR A 156 -1.66 8.92 7.21
CA TYR A 156 -2.82 9.62 6.67
C TYR A 156 -2.50 11.07 6.30
N CYS A 157 -1.48 11.67 6.94
CA CYS A 157 -1.09 13.06 6.74
C CYS A 157 -0.17 13.21 5.52
N LYS A 158 -0.77 13.17 4.30
CA LYS A 158 -0.06 13.33 3.01
C LYS A 158 -0.96 13.92 1.93
N ALA A 159 -0.35 14.65 1.00
CA ALA A 159 -1.00 15.19 -0.20
C ALA A 159 -2.20 16.11 0.08
N PHE A 160 -2.07 17.01 1.08
CA PHE A 160 -2.97 18.12 1.35
C PHE A 160 -2.21 19.27 2.02
N PRO A 161 -2.75 20.52 2.01
CA PRO A 161 -2.10 21.67 2.66
C PRO A 161 -1.80 21.38 4.13
N HIS A 162 -0.64 21.82 4.62
CA HIS A 162 -0.20 21.64 6.02
C HIS A 162 -0.07 20.19 6.51
N ALA A 163 -0.10 19.19 5.63
CA ALA A 163 0.03 17.77 6.00
C ALA A 163 1.30 17.48 6.82
N ALA A 164 2.41 18.15 6.56
CA ALA A 164 3.65 17.99 7.30
C ALA A 164 3.54 18.46 8.75
N ALA A 165 2.89 19.60 9.00
CA ALA A 165 2.64 20.13 10.34
C ALA A 165 1.71 19.20 11.13
N MET A 166 0.60 18.77 10.52
CA MET A 166 -0.31 17.80 11.13
C MET A 166 0.38 16.49 11.48
N ARG A 167 1.22 15.97 10.57
CA ARG A 167 2.02 14.76 10.83
C ARG A 167 2.92 14.92 12.05
N GLY A 168 3.59 16.05 12.18
CA GLY A 168 4.41 16.37 13.36
C GLY A 168 3.62 16.29 14.66
N LYS A 169 2.41 16.87 14.69
CA LYS A 169 1.51 16.81 15.86
C LYS A 169 1.09 15.35 16.16
N MET A 170 0.80 14.52 15.13
CA MET A 170 0.40 13.11 15.31
C MET A 170 1.47 12.23 15.96
N PHE A 171 2.74 12.58 15.87
CA PHE A 171 3.80 11.86 16.59
C PHE A 171 3.82 12.14 18.11
N GLY A 172 3.10 13.17 18.57
CA GLY A 172 2.98 13.53 19.99
C GLY A 172 1.77 12.96 20.72
N VAL A 173 0.75 12.44 20.02
CA VAL A 173 -0.52 12.02 20.62
C VAL A 173 -0.35 10.86 21.60
N SER A 174 -1.18 10.82 22.64
CA SER A 174 -1.13 9.79 23.68
C SER A 174 -2.47 9.02 23.86
N ASN A 175 -3.54 9.52 23.25
CA ASN A 175 -4.90 8.98 23.33
C ASN A 175 -5.72 9.47 22.13
N VAL A 176 -6.96 9.02 22.03
CA VAL A 176 -7.91 9.42 20.96
C VAL A 176 -8.26 10.90 21.05
N GLU A 177 -8.45 11.46 22.25
CA GLU A 177 -8.80 12.86 22.45
C GLU A 177 -7.74 13.81 21.84
N ASP A 178 -6.45 13.47 21.95
CA ASP A 178 -5.38 14.23 21.30
C ASP A 178 -5.54 14.24 19.79
N VAL A 179 -5.90 13.09 19.19
CA VAL A 179 -6.10 12.98 17.73
C VAL A 179 -7.32 13.80 17.31
N GLU A 180 -8.44 13.70 18.04
CA GLU A 180 -9.67 14.45 17.76
C GLU A 180 -9.43 15.97 17.84
N ARG A 181 -8.72 16.44 18.84
CA ARG A 181 -8.36 17.85 19.02
C ARG A 181 -7.52 18.34 17.83
N ILE A 182 -6.47 17.60 17.43
CA ILE A 182 -5.61 17.99 16.30
C ILE A 182 -6.40 18.03 14.99
N VAL A 183 -7.29 17.06 14.75
CA VAL A 183 -8.14 17.04 13.55
C VAL A 183 -9.11 18.22 13.56
N ALA A 184 -9.71 18.56 14.69
CA ALA A 184 -10.62 19.68 14.81
C ALA A 184 -9.92 21.02 14.57
N GLU A 185 -8.75 21.25 15.18
CA GLU A 185 -7.91 22.43 14.94
C GLU A 185 -7.59 22.57 13.43
N PHE A 186 -7.11 21.49 12.81
CA PHE A 186 -6.75 21.50 11.40
C PHE A 186 -7.93 21.79 10.47
N CYS A 187 -9.14 21.24 10.76
CA CYS A 187 -10.34 21.53 9.97
C CYS A 187 -10.80 23.00 10.12
N GLN A 188 -10.60 23.61 11.28
CA GLN A 188 -10.91 25.03 11.50
C GLN A 188 -9.95 25.92 10.71
N ASP A 189 -8.65 25.64 10.73
CA ASP A 189 -7.64 26.38 10.00
C ASP A 189 -7.92 26.39 8.49
N LEU A 190 -8.30 25.25 7.91
CA LEU A 190 -8.65 25.16 6.49
C LEU A 190 -9.89 26.00 6.13
N ILE A 191 -10.92 26.01 6.97
CA ILE A 191 -12.14 26.80 6.73
C ILE A 191 -11.82 28.29 6.75
N LEU A 192 -10.93 28.72 7.66
CA LEU A 192 -10.52 30.12 7.76
C LEU A 192 -9.67 30.55 6.54
N GLU A 193 -8.80 29.68 6.04
CA GLU A 193 -7.98 29.96 4.85
C GLU A 193 -8.84 30.06 3.58
N GLU A 194 -9.83 29.15 3.40
CA GLU A 194 -10.77 29.21 2.27
C GLU A 194 -11.60 30.51 2.30
N ALA A 195 -12.02 30.95 3.48
CA ALA A 195 -12.76 32.20 3.65
C ALA A 195 -11.92 33.47 3.42
N ALA A 196 -10.63 33.42 3.70
CA ALA A 196 -9.69 34.55 3.51
C ALA A 196 -9.19 34.69 2.05
N GLY A 197 -9.27 33.60 1.26
CA GLY A 197 -8.83 33.56 -0.13
C GLY A 197 -9.95 33.82 -1.15
N SER A 198 -11.19 34.07 -0.69
CA SER A 198 -12.37 34.43 -1.51
C SER A 198 -12.59 35.93 -1.50
#